data_f7000e04efa4c34705f9da13f3afe0d7
#
_entry.id   f7000e04efa4c34705f9da13f3afe0d7
#
_cell.length_a   1.000
_cell.length_b   1.000
_cell.length_c   1.000
_cell.angle_alpha   90.00
_cell.angle_beta   90.00
_cell.angle_gamma   90.00
#
_symmetry.space_group_name_H-M   'P 1'
#
loop_
_entity.id
_entity.type
_entity.pdbx_description
1 polymer ?
#
loop_
_entity_poly.entity_id
_entity_poly.type
_entity_poly.pdbx_seq_one_letter_code
_entity_poly.pdbx_strand_id
1 'polypeptide(L)'
;MRHCILFILLLISSFNSFSANEVKETRLWPAPDYTRITIESSAKINNDQMMLKNPERIVIDLKGISVNKALKDLSSKLKQNDPNILNIRVGQFTPKVSRIVIDLKKSA
;
A
#
# COMPACT_ATOMS: atom_id res chain seq x y z
N MET A 1 -31.32 -34.70 11.63
CA MET A 1 -31.15 -33.98 11.52
C MET A 1 -30.84 -33.48 11.50
N ARG A 2 -30.91 -33.56 11.11
CA ARG A 2 -30.52 -32.95 10.96
C ARG A 2 -30.34 -31.99 10.84
N HIS A 3 -30.22 -31.73 10.40
CA HIS A 3 -30.02 -30.73 10.14
C HIS A 3 -29.60 -29.80 10.36
N CYS A 4 -29.64 -29.68 9.72
CA CYS A 4 -29.55 -28.29 10.07
C CYS A 4 -28.19 -27.92 10.56
N ILE A 5 -27.47 -28.82 10.90
CA ILE A 5 -26.14 -28.56 11.36
C ILE A 5 -25.24 -28.11 10.30
N LEU A 6 -25.42 -28.72 9.18
CA LEU A 6 -24.51 -28.46 8.15
C LEU A 6 -24.55 -27.05 7.66
N PHE A 7 -25.65 -26.38 7.84
CA PHE A 7 -25.66 -25.08 7.28
C PHE A 7 -24.80 -24.11 8.08
N ILE A 8 -24.36 -24.51 9.20
CA ILE A 8 -23.49 -23.67 9.98
C ILE A 8 -22.16 -23.54 9.34
N LEU A 9 -21.69 -24.57 8.69
CA LEU A 9 -20.41 -24.50 8.03
C LEU A 9 -20.38 -23.50 6.94
N LEU A 10 -21.51 -23.31 6.32
CA LEU A 10 -21.55 -22.34 5.25
C LEU A 10 -21.28 -20.95 5.73
N LEU A 11 -21.71 -20.66 6.94
CA LEU A 11 -21.49 -19.34 7.47
C LEU A 11 -20.04 -19.07 7.65
N ILE A 12 -19.31 -20.06 8.04
CA ILE A 12 -17.89 -19.87 8.28
C ILE A 12 -17.17 -19.53 7.01
N SER A 13 -17.48 -20.20 5.95
CA SER A 13 -16.77 -19.94 4.71
C SER A 13 -17.06 -18.54 4.19
N SER A 14 -18.21 -17.99 4.51
CA SER A 14 -18.50 -16.67 3.99
C SER A 14 -17.68 -15.58 4.64
N PHE A 15 -17.08 -15.83 5.77
CA PHE A 15 -16.24 -14.84 6.39
C PHE A 15 -15.04 -14.49 5.54
N ASN A 16 -14.58 -15.41 4.76
CA ASN A 16 -13.40 -15.13 3.94
C ASN A 16 -13.65 -14.02 2.95
N SER A 17 -14.88 -13.83 2.55
CA SER A 17 -15.17 -12.79 1.58
C SER A 17 -15.03 -11.39 2.16
N PHE A 18 -14.93 -11.31 3.49
CA PHE A 18 -14.76 -10.01 4.13
C PHE A 18 -13.34 -9.77 4.61
N SER A 19 -12.42 -10.61 4.19
CA SER A 19 -11.05 -10.39 4.53
C SER A 19 -10.61 -9.04 3.99
N ALA A 20 -9.91 -8.30 4.80
CA ALA A 20 -9.41 -7.01 4.37
C ALA A 20 -8.41 -7.20 3.25
N ASN A 21 -8.40 -6.26 2.32
CA ASN A 21 -7.37 -6.20 1.31
C ASN A 21 -6.05 -5.90 2.00
N GLU A 22 -5.00 -6.56 1.59
CA GLU A 22 -3.69 -6.32 2.20
C GLU A 22 -2.60 -6.28 1.15
N VAL A 23 -1.55 -5.54 1.46
CA VAL A 23 -0.38 -5.48 0.60
C VAL A 23 0.40 -6.77 0.78
N LYS A 24 0.71 -7.41 -0.35
CA LYS A 24 1.46 -8.67 -0.37
C LYS A 24 2.94 -8.43 -0.55
N GLU A 25 3.30 -7.47 -1.40
CA GLU A 25 4.68 -7.18 -1.71
C GLU A 25 4.81 -5.79 -2.29
N THR A 26 5.97 -5.16 -2.06
CA THR A 26 6.30 -3.89 -2.67
C THR A 26 7.62 -4.01 -3.40
N ARG A 27 7.79 -3.25 -4.48
CA ARG A 27 9.02 -3.24 -5.29
C ARG A 27 9.37 -1.83 -5.66
N LEU A 28 10.66 -1.61 -5.82
CA LEU A 28 11.20 -0.31 -6.16
C LEU A 28 12.26 -0.49 -7.25
N TRP A 29 12.06 0.20 -8.38
CA TRP A 29 12.97 0.12 -9.53
C TRP A 29 13.43 1.53 -9.89
N PRO A 30 14.64 1.94 -9.46
CA PRO A 30 15.15 3.24 -9.85
C PRO A 30 15.67 3.22 -11.28
N ALA A 31 15.42 4.32 -11.98
CA ALA A 31 15.94 4.56 -13.31
C ALA A 31 16.30 6.03 -13.40
N PRO A 32 17.15 6.43 -14.38
CA PRO A 32 17.64 7.82 -14.44
C PRO A 32 16.52 8.86 -14.49
N ASP A 33 15.45 8.58 -15.24
CA ASP A 33 14.38 9.55 -15.43
C ASP A 33 13.17 9.33 -14.56
N TYR A 34 13.06 8.14 -13.92
CA TYR A 34 11.91 7.82 -13.08
C TYR A 34 12.25 6.66 -12.18
N THR A 35 11.47 6.54 -11.11
CA THR A 35 11.54 5.36 -10.25
C THR A 35 10.17 4.73 -10.24
N ARG A 36 10.12 3.42 -10.49
CA ARG A 36 8.86 2.68 -10.50
C ARG A 36 8.61 2.09 -9.12
N ILE A 37 7.42 2.30 -8.61
CA ILE A 37 6.99 1.69 -7.36
C ILE A 37 5.82 0.77 -7.69
N THR A 38 5.95 -0.49 -7.30
CA THR A 38 4.90 -1.48 -7.51
C THR A 38 4.41 -1.97 -6.17
N ILE A 39 3.09 -2.01 -6.01
CA ILE A 39 2.45 -2.50 -4.80
C ILE A 39 1.50 -3.61 -5.20
N GLU A 40 1.80 -4.84 -4.76
CA GLU A 40 0.92 -5.98 -5.00
C GLU A 40 0.02 -6.18 -3.80
N SER A 41 -1.25 -6.39 -4.06
CA SER A 41 -2.24 -6.56 -3.01
C SER A 41 -3.15 -7.74 -3.30
N SER A 42 -3.89 -8.17 -2.29
CA SER A 42 -4.81 -9.30 -2.45
C SER A 42 -6.01 -8.96 -3.33
N ALA A 43 -6.35 -7.67 -3.42
CA ALA A 43 -7.40 -7.20 -4.30
C ALA A 43 -7.04 -5.81 -4.80
N LYS A 44 -7.76 -5.31 -5.78
CA LYS A 44 -7.50 -3.98 -6.32
C LYS A 44 -7.58 -2.93 -5.22
N ILE A 45 -6.64 -1.99 -5.22
CA ILE A 45 -6.60 -0.92 -4.25
C ILE A 45 -7.19 0.34 -4.87
N ASN A 46 -8.13 0.95 -4.15
CA ASN A 46 -8.57 2.29 -4.49
C ASN A 46 -7.60 3.26 -3.83
N ASN A 47 -7.07 4.19 -4.62
CA ASN A 47 -6.09 5.11 -4.08
C ASN A 47 -6.35 6.52 -4.56
N ASP A 48 -5.86 7.48 -3.78
CA ASP A 48 -5.84 8.89 -4.17
C ASP A 48 -4.39 9.34 -4.16
N GLN A 49 -4.03 10.13 -5.15
CA GLN A 49 -2.68 10.67 -5.24
C GLN A 49 -2.74 12.19 -5.26
N MET A 50 -1.78 12.80 -4.57
CA MET A 50 -1.71 14.24 -4.47
C MET A 50 -0.26 14.67 -4.60
N MET A 51 -0.01 15.64 -5.46
CA MET A 51 1.31 16.22 -5.63
C MET A 51 1.39 17.50 -4.83
N LEU A 52 2.37 17.61 -3.96
CA LEU A 52 2.59 18.80 -3.14
C LEU A 52 3.96 19.39 -3.45
N LYS A 53 4.08 20.69 -3.19
CA LYS A 53 5.35 21.40 -3.41
C LYS A 53 5.85 21.99 -2.11
N ASN A 54 7.13 22.38 -2.10
CA ASN A 54 7.79 23.07 -0.99
C ASN A 54 7.78 22.25 0.30
N PRO A 55 8.37 21.06 0.31
CA PRO A 55 9.17 20.42 -0.74
C PRO A 55 8.31 19.59 -1.68
N GLU A 56 8.87 19.25 -2.82
CA GLU A 56 8.21 18.40 -3.80
C GLU A 56 7.98 17.02 -3.19
N ARG A 57 6.74 16.57 -3.19
CA ARG A 57 6.42 15.25 -2.67
C ARG A 57 5.11 14.75 -3.23
N ILE A 58 4.97 13.44 -3.23
CA ILE A 58 3.74 12.77 -3.65
C ILE A 58 3.14 12.10 -2.43
N VAL A 59 1.86 12.31 -2.21
CA VAL A 59 1.12 11.66 -1.14
C VAL A 59 0.16 10.68 -1.78
N ILE A 60 0.23 9.41 -1.36
CA ILE A 60 -0.64 8.37 -1.89
C ILE A 60 -1.41 7.76 -0.74
N ASP A 61 -2.74 7.83 -0.82
CA ASP A 61 -3.61 7.22 0.17
C ASP A 61 -4.18 5.93 -0.39
N LEU A 62 -3.93 4.84 0.33
CA LEU A 62 -4.40 3.50 -0.04
C LEU A 62 -5.62 3.20 0.82
N LYS A 63 -6.79 3.22 0.19
CA LYS A 63 -8.05 3.03 0.92
C LYS A 63 -8.31 1.56 1.20
N GLY A 64 -8.76 1.27 2.42
CA GLY A 64 -9.05 -0.10 2.81
C GLY A 64 -7.82 -0.93 3.10
N ILE A 65 -6.66 -0.29 3.23
CA ILE A 65 -5.39 -0.96 3.47
C ILE A 65 -4.87 -0.57 4.84
N SER A 66 -4.47 -1.56 5.62
CA SER A 66 -3.75 -1.33 6.88
C SER A 66 -2.26 -1.49 6.63
N VAL A 67 -1.48 -0.69 7.34
CA VAL A 67 -0.02 -0.79 7.24
C VAL A 67 0.40 -2.14 7.79
N ASN A 68 1.18 -2.88 7.00
CA ASN A 68 1.74 -4.15 7.43
C ASN A 68 3.23 -4.16 7.07
N LYS A 69 3.89 -5.29 7.33
CA LYS A 69 5.33 -5.38 7.09
C LYS A 69 5.66 -5.18 5.62
N ALA A 70 4.89 -5.77 4.72
CA ALA A 70 5.16 -5.66 3.30
C ALA A 70 5.12 -4.21 2.84
N LEU A 71 4.16 -3.44 3.35
CA LEU A 71 4.06 -2.03 2.98
C LEU A 71 5.19 -1.22 3.62
N LYS A 72 5.52 -1.52 4.89
CA LYS A 72 6.63 -0.83 5.54
C LYS A 72 7.96 -1.11 4.86
N ASP A 73 8.12 -2.29 4.30
CA ASP A 73 9.36 -2.66 3.64
C ASP A 73 9.67 -1.77 2.44
N LEU A 74 8.66 -1.09 1.90
CA LEU A 74 8.89 -0.20 0.77
C LEU A 74 9.93 0.87 1.09
N SER A 75 9.84 1.46 2.27
CA SER A 75 10.78 2.52 2.65
C SER A 75 12.20 1.98 2.79
N SER A 76 12.36 0.74 3.22
CA SER A 76 13.68 0.17 3.37
C SER A 76 14.30 -0.26 2.05
N LYS A 77 13.52 -0.34 0.99
CA LYS A 77 14.03 -0.68 -0.34
C LYS A 77 14.63 0.53 -1.06
N LEU A 78 14.42 1.72 -0.54
CA LEU A 78 14.96 2.92 -1.14
C LEU A 78 16.47 2.97 -0.94
N LYS A 79 17.21 3.16 -2.04
CA LYS A 79 18.66 3.27 -1.99
C LYS A 79 19.06 4.73 -1.90
N GLN A 80 20.16 5.01 -1.21
CA GLN A 80 20.63 6.38 -1.06
C GLN A 80 20.93 7.06 -2.39
N ASN A 81 21.30 6.27 -3.38
CA ASN A 81 21.64 6.81 -4.68
C ASN A 81 20.47 6.81 -5.66
N ASP A 82 19.25 6.62 -5.18
CA ASP A 82 18.09 6.74 -6.06
C ASP A 82 18.10 8.14 -6.68
N PRO A 83 18.05 8.24 -8.01
CA PRO A 83 18.16 9.55 -8.66
C PRO A 83 16.92 10.42 -8.50
N ASN A 84 15.80 9.86 -8.11
CA ASN A 84 14.53 10.57 -8.14
C ASN A 84 13.89 10.77 -6.76
N ILE A 85 14.10 9.82 -5.86
CA ILE A 85 13.42 9.80 -4.58
C ILE A 85 14.40 10.09 -3.46
N LEU A 86 14.04 11.05 -2.61
CA LEU A 86 14.83 11.38 -1.45
C LEU A 86 14.47 10.52 -0.26
N ASN A 87 13.17 10.27 -0.05
CA ASN A 87 12.71 9.52 1.11
C ASN A 87 11.33 8.95 0.84
N ILE A 88 11.00 7.83 1.52
CA ILE A 88 9.68 7.22 1.48
C ILE A 88 9.23 7.00 2.91
N ARG A 89 8.07 7.53 3.25
CA ARG A 89 7.49 7.38 4.58
C ARG A 89 6.14 6.67 4.45
N VAL A 90 5.91 5.70 5.33
CA VAL A 90 4.67 4.92 5.34
C VAL A 90 4.05 5.03 6.72
N GLY A 91 2.77 5.31 6.77
CA GLY A 91 2.07 5.40 8.03
C GLY A 91 0.58 5.15 7.91
N GLN A 92 -0.04 4.84 9.04
CA GLN A 92 -1.48 4.67 9.11
C GLN A 92 -2.09 6.05 9.28
N PHE A 93 -2.84 6.50 8.29
CA PHE A 93 -3.42 7.85 8.31
C PHE A 93 -4.76 7.84 9.05
N THR A 94 -5.64 6.90 8.72
CA THR A 94 -6.88 6.64 9.45
C THR A 94 -6.97 5.13 9.64
N PRO A 95 -7.89 4.63 10.45
CA PRO A 95 -8.03 3.17 10.61
C PRO A 95 -8.23 2.42 9.29
N LYS A 96 -8.73 3.10 8.26
CA LYS A 96 -9.02 2.46 6.98
C LYS A 96 -8.17 2.97 5.84
N VAL A 97 -7.19 3.85 6.10
CA VAL A 97 -6.37 4.43 5.04
C VAL A 97 -4.92 4.45 5.45
N SER A 98 -4.08 3.83 4.63
CA SER A 98 -2.63 3.91 4.79
C SER A 98 -2.11 4.99 3.87
N ARG A 99 -1.11 5.74 4.33
CA ARG A 99 -0.55 6.84 3.56
C ARG A 99 0.92 6.62 3.28
N ILE A 100 1.29 6.82 2.02
CA ILE A 100 2.69 6.80 1.60
C ILE A 100 3.05 8.22 1.18
N VAL A 101 4.14 8.73 1.73
CA VAL A 101 4.65 10.04 1.33
C VAL A 101 6.02 9.84 0.70
N ILE A 102 6.15 10.28 -0.54
CA ILE A 102 7.37 10.13 -1.32
C ILE A 102 7.96 11.52 -1.50
N ASP A 103 9.09 11.77 -0.83
CA ASP A 103 9.80 13.04 -0.98
C ASP A 103 10.71 12.93 -2.19
N LEU A 104 10.64 13.90 -3.07
CA LEU A 104 11.34 13.86 -4.35
C LEU A 104 12.62 14.69 -4.30
N LYS A 105 13.63 14.26 -5.07
CA LYS A 105 14.87 15.01 -5.20
C LYS A 105 14.76 16.15 -6.19
N LYS A 106 13.77 16.07 -7.08
CA LYS A 106 13.56 17.07 -8.12
C LYS A 106 12.09 17.10 -8.47
N SER A 107 11.69 18.13 -9.20
CA SER A 107 10.29 18.27 -9.61
C SER A 107 9.86 17.09 -10.46
N ALA A 108 8.65 16.67 -10.22
CA ALA A 108 8.07 15.58 -10.97
C ALA A 108 7.42 16.09 -12.25
#